data_8ecc66bb2460687001993f30328942f0
#
_entry.id   8ecc66bb2460687001993f30328942f0
#
_cell.length_a   1.000
_cell.length_b   1.000
_cell.length_c   1.000
_cell.angle_alpha   90.00
_cell.angle_beta   90.00
_cell.angle_gamma   90.00
#
_symmetry.space_group_name_H-M   'P 1'
#
loop_
_entity.id
_entity.type
_entity.pdbx_description
1 polymer ?
#
loop_
_entity_poly.entity_id
_entity_poly.type
_entity_poly.pdbx_seq_one_letter_code
_entity_poly.pdbx_strand_id
1 'polypeptide(L)'
;MIKLDRHLYTLQVLSAHMKILLDAPEHLWRLIERKKYLPAAWLFLLARVVYQALVRNNDADEQSWISEGTDVSVRFTFELKHKLVRVFFQAEFPLVQRQWEVVSQFRSQIIHKSTLSLREASISTEVRLTLFLPSPFPDHLT
;
A
#
# COMPACT_ATOMS: atom_id res chain seq x y z
N MET A 1 -33.76 -3.55 7.37
CA MET A 1 -32.60 -4.45 7.59
C MET A 1 -31.50 -4.27 6.54
N ILE A 2 -31.79 -4.21 5.26
CA ILE A 2 -30.75 -4.08 4.19
C ILE A 2 -29.90 -2.80 4.29
N LYS A 3 -30.44 -1.70 4.80
CA LYS A 3 -29.72 -0.41 4.93
C LYS A 3 -28.71 -0.40 6.08
N LEU A 4 -28.98 -1.08 7.19
CA LEU A 4 -28.07 -1.20 8.34
C LEU A 4 -26.84 -2.04 7.97
N ASP A 5 -27.01 -3.12 7.21
CA ASP A 5 -25.94 -3.99 6.75
C ASP A 5 -24.93 -3.26 5.85
N ARG A 6 -25.41 -2.36 4.98
CA ARG A 6 -24.53 -1.54 4.14
C ARG A 6 -23.66 -0.57 4.94
N HIS A 7 -24.17 -0.03 6.04
CA HIS A 7 -23.38 0.88 6.89
C HIS A 7 -22.32 0.14 7.68
N LEU A 8 -22.68 -1.02 8.26
CA LEU A 8 -21.74 -1.90 8.93
C LEU A 8 -20.66 -2.37 7.94
N TYR A 9 -21.03 -2.75 6.73
CA TYR A 9 -20.09 -3.12 5.69
C TYR A 9 -19.13 -1.99 5.34
N THR A 10 -19.61 -0.77 5.17
CA THR A 10 -18.75 0.39 4.88
C THR A 10 -17.76 0.65 6.01
N LEU A 11 -18.20 0.61 7.26
CA LEU A 11 -17.33 0.76 8.43
C LEU A 11 -16.31 -0.37 8.54
N GLN A 12 -16.70 -1.59 8.23
CA GLN A 12 -15.77 -2.73 8.20
C GLN A 12 -14.71 -2.58 7.12
N VAL A 13 -15.09 -2.13 5.93
CA VAL A 13 -14.15 -1.88 4.83
C VAL A 13 -13.18 -0.77 5.21
N LEU A 14 -13.66 0.34 5.79
CA LEU A 14 -12.82 1.44 6.23
C LEU A 14 -11.84 1.01 7.33
N SER A 15 -12.32 0.28 8.32
CA SER A 15 -11.46 -0.23 9.40
C SER A 15 -10.42 -1.22 8.90
N ALA A 16 -10.76 -2.06 7.91
CA ALA A 16 -9.82 -2.96 7.26
C ALA A 16 -8.74 -2.19 6.48
N HIS A 17 -9.12 -1.15 5.74
CA HIS A 17 -8.17 -0.27 5.05
C HIS A 17 -7.23 0.44 6.02
N MET A 18 -7.77 0.96 7.12
CA MET A 18 -6.97 1.58 8.18
C MET A 18 -5.98 0.58 8.78
N LYS A 19 -6.42 -0.63 9.06
CA LYS A 19 -5.57 -1.68 9.61
C LYS A 19 -4.43 -2.04 8.65
N ILE A 20 -4.69 -2.20 7.37
CA ILE A 20 -3.66 -2.45 6.36
C ILE A 20 -2.60 -1.35 6.39
N LEU A 21 -3.01 -0.09 6.44
CA LEU A 21 -2.10 1.04 6.46
C LEU A 21 -1.29 1.12 7.76
N LEU A 22 -1.90 0.80 8.91
CA LEU A 22 -1.25 0.78 10.22
C LEU A 22 -0.20 -0.33 10.32
N ASP A 23 -0.51 -1.52 9.81
CA ASP A 23 0.36 -2.69 9.88
C ASP A 23 1.46 -2.69 8.79
N ALA A 24 1.27 -1.90 7.72
CA ALA A 24 2.16 -1.87 6.57
C ALA A 24 3.64 -1.59 6.92
N PRO A 25 4.01 -0.61 7.77
CA PRO A 25 5.42 -0.30 8.05
C PRO A 25 6.16 -1.50 8.66
N GLU A 26 5.55 -2.17 9.62
CA GLU A 26 6.16 -3.34 10.28
C GLU A 26 6.37 -4.50 9.30
N HIS A 27 5.36 -4.77 8.47
CA HIS A 27 5.44 -5.82 7.47
C HIS A 27 6.46 -5.49 6.36
N LEU A 28 6.52 -4.24 5.91
CA LEU A 28 7.52 -3.77 4.95
C LEU A 28 8.94 -3.95 5.50
N TRP A 29 9.16 -3.53 6.74
CA TRP A 29 10.44 -3.68 7.39
C TRP A 29 10.88 -5.14 7.46
N ARG A 30 10.00 -6.03 7.91
CA ARG A 30 10.26 -7.49 7.98
C ARG A 30 10.56 -8.10 6.61
N LEU A 31 9.85 -7.68 5.56
CA LEU A 31 10.08 -8.19 4.21
C LEU A 31 11.43 -7.73 3.65
N ILE A 32 11.81 -6.49 3.90
CA ILE A 32 13.10 -5.92 3.49
C ILE A 32 14.25 -6.63 4.22
N GLU A 33 14.12 -6.85 5.53
CA GLU A 33 15.12 -7.59 6.33
C GLU A 33 15.33 -9.02 5.80
N ARG A 34 14.26 -9.67 5.36
CA ARG A 34 14.31 -11.01 4.77
C ARG A 34 14.72 -11.02 3.30
N LYS A 35 15.13 -9.89 2.74
CA LYS A 35 15.49 -9.71 1.31
C LYS A 35 14.36 -10.09 0.33
N LYS A 36 13.10 -10.03 0.79
CA LYS A 36 11.91 -10.29 -0.02
C LYS A 36 11.40 -8.99 -0.64
N TYR A 37 12.12 -8.47 -1.63
CA TYR A 37 11.84 -7.15 -2.19
C TYR A 37 10.59 -7.10 -3.07
N LEU A 38 10.27 -8.19 -3.77
CA LEU A 38 9.06 -8.23 -4.60
C LEU A 38 7.77 -8.19 -3.75
N PRO A 39 7.60 -9.03 -2.71
CA PRO A 39 6.48 -8.88 -1.79
C PRO A 39 6.44 -7.52 -1.07
N ALA A 40 7.61 -6.94 -0.74
CA ALA A 40 7.67 -5.61 -0.15
C ALA A 40 7.15 -4.53 -1.12
N ALA A 41 7.52 -4.59 -2.40
CA ALA A 41 7.00 -3.68 -3.42
C ALA A 41 5.48 -3.82 -3.60
N TRP A 42 4.96 -5.04 -3.61
CA TRP A 42 3.51 -5.28 -3.68
C TRP A 42 2.77 -4.72 -2.47
N LEU A 43 3.28 -4.94 -1.26
CA LEU A 43 2.68 -4.40 -0.05
C LEU A 43 2.71 -2.86 -0.05
N PHE A 44 3.81 -2.26 -0.51
CA PHE A 44 3.91 -0.81 -0.66
C PHE A 44 2.86 -0.26 -1.64
N LEU A 45 2.69 -0.90 -2.79
CA LEU A 45 1.69 -0.50 -3.78
C LEU A 45 0.27 -0.65 -3.23
N LEU A 46 -0.01 -1.74 -2.51
CA LEU A 46 -1.30 -1.95 -1.83
C LEU A 46 -1.58 -0.83 -0.82
N ALA A 47 -0.62 -0.53 0.04
CA ALA A 47 -0.75 0.55 1.03
C ALA A 47 -0.98 1.91 0.35
N ARG A 48 -0.34 2.17 -0.79
CA ARG A 48 -0.56 3.38 -1.60
C ARG A 48 -1.98 3.46 -2.14
N VAL A 49 -2.50 2.37 -2.71
CA VAL A 49 -3.88 2.31 -3.23
C VAL A 49 -4.89 2.52 -2.10
N VAL A 50 -4.68 1.88 -0.95
CA VAL A 50 -5.52 2.04 0.24
C VAL A 50 -5.50 3.48 0.73
N TYR A 51 -4.34 4.10 0.83
CA TYR A 51 -4.22 5.51 1.21
C TYR A 51 -4.98 6.42 0.25
N GLN A 52 -4.78 6.23 -1.07
CA GLN A 52 -5.50 7.01 -2.09
C GLN A 52 -7.01 6.82 -2.03
N ALA A 53 -7.48 5.60 -1.73
CA ALA A 53 -8.90 5.34 -1.54
C ALA A 53 -9.47 6.06 -0.32
N LEU A 54 -8.74 6.09 0.79
CA LEU A 54 -9.13 6.81 2.00
C LEU A 54 -9.19 8.32 1.77
N VAL A 55 -8.18 8.90 1.10
CA VAL A 55 -8.17 10.33 0.77
C VAL A 55 -9.32 10.70 -0.18
N ARG A 56 -9.54 9.90 -1.23
CA ARG A 56 -10.61 10.13 -2.21
C ARG A 56 -11.99 10.05 -1.60
N ASN A 57 -12.22 9.14 -0.65
CA ASN A 57 -13.47 9.05 0.09
C ASN A 57 -13.71 10.30 0.96
N ASN A 58 -12.64 10.89 1.49
CA ASN A 58 -12.76 12.14 2.25
C ASN A 58 -13.16 13.33 1.35
N ASP A 59 -12.60 13.42 0.14
CA ASP A 59 -12.90 14.49 -0.82
C ASP A 59 -14.28 14.34 -1.48
N ALA A 60 -14.70 13.10 -1.78
CA ALA A 60 -15.99 12.81 -2.40
C ALA A 60 -17.18 13.11 -1.49
N ASP A 61 -16.99 13.05 -0.18
CA ASP A 61 -18.02 13.38 0.80
C ASP A 61 -18.39 14.88 0.82
N GLU A 62 -17.52 15.77 0.36
CA GLU A 62 -17.82 17.19 0.27
C GLU A 62 -18.74 17.58 -0.92
N GLN A 63 -18.76 16.79 -1.99
CA GLN A 63 -19.49 17.14 -3.22
C GLN A 63 -20.80 16.39 -3.45
N SER A 64 -21.03 15.27 -2.79
CA SER A 64 -22.15 14.37 -3.12
C SER A 64 -23.51 14.78 -2.57
N TRP A 65 -23.58 15.70 -1.63
CA TRP A 65 -24.85 15.99 -0.91
C TRP A 65 -25.73 17.11 -1.53
N ILE A 66 -25.27 17.70 -2.61
CA ILE A 66 -25.99 18.81 -3.26
C ILE A 66 -27.06 18.33 -4.26
N SER A 67 -27.08 17.06 -4.66
CA SER A 67 -27.77 16.62 -5.87
C SER A 67 -29.06 15.84 -5.72
N GLU A 68 -29.49 15.34 -4.55
CA GLU A 68 -30.72 14.54 -4.49
C GLU A 68 -31.61 14.85 -3.29
N GLY A 69 -32.64 15.70 -3.58
CA GLY A 69 -33.81 15.80 -2.75
C GLY A 69 -34.78 14.68 -3.05
N THR A 70 -35.47 14.11 -2.04
CA THR A 70 -36.93 13.84 -2.14
C THR A 70 -37.52 13.02 -0.99
N ASP A 71 -36.76 12.45 -0.05
CA ASP A 71 -37.45 11.74 1.03
C ASP A 71 -36.79 12.01 2.41
N VAL A 72 -37.58 12.58 3.35
CA VAL A 72 -37.11 13.06 4.64
C VAL A 72 -36.51 11.90 5.49
N SER A 73 -37.01 10.71 5.35
CA SER A 73 -36.56 9.54 6.11
C SER A 73 -35.24 8.98 5.57
N VAL A 74 -35.08 8.96 4.26
CA VAL A 74 -33.82 8.59 3.60
C VAL A 74 -32.75 9.65 3.84
N ARG A 75 -33.14 10.92 3.86
CA ARG A 75 -32.27 12.05 4.15
C ARG A 75 -31.71 12.01 5.56
N PHE A 76 -32.52 11.67 6.57
CA PHE A 76 -32.09 11.58 7.96
C PHE A 76 -31.09 10.43 8.19
N THR A 77 -31.33 9.26 7.58
CA THR A 77 -30.43 8.10 7.66
C THR A 77 -29.12 8.36 6.92
N PHE A 78 -29.18 9.04 5.79
CA PHE A 78 -28.02 9.44 5.00
C PHE A 78 -27.17 10.50 5.73
N GLU A 79 -27.82 11.46 6.37
CA GLU A 79 -27.17 12.51 7.15
C GLU A 79 -26.46 11.97 8.41
N LEU A 80 -27.08 11.00 9.12
CA LEU A 80 -26.45 10.30 10.24
C LEU A 80 -25.23 9.47 9.80
N LYS A 81 -25.34 8.77 8.68
CA LYS A 81 -24.23 8.02 8.09
C LYS A 81 -23.07 8.95 7.74
N HIS A 82 -23.39 10.04 7.05
CA HIS A 82 -22.42 11.04 6.62
C HIS A 82 -21.71 11.68 7.82
N LYS A 83 -22.43 12.01 8.87
CA LYS A 83 -21.86 12.54 10.11
C LYS A 83 -20.96 11.53 10.81
N LEU A 84 -21.35 10.26 10.90
CA LEU A 84 -20.53 9.21 11.52
C LEU A 84 -19.25 8.95 10.73
N VAL A 85 -19.34 8.82 9.43
CA VAL A 85 -18.17 8.65 8.56
C VAL A 85 -17.28 9.88 8.62
N ARG A 86 -17.84 11.07 8.59
CA ARG A 86 -17.10 12.34 8.69
C ARG A 86 -16.40 12.50 10.03
N VAL A 87 -17.06 12.20 11.14
CA VAL A 87 -16.44 12.23 12.48
C VAL A 87 -15.31 11.21 12.57
N PHE A 88 -15.51 10.01 12.05
CA PHE A 88 -14.48 8.98 11.99
C PHE A 88 -13.28 9.45 11.16
N PHE A 89 -13.49 9.97 9.95
CA PHE A 89 -12.42 10.50 9.11
C PHE A 89 -11.73 11.72 9.68
N GLN A 90 -12.44 12.67 10.28
CA GLN A 90 -11.83 13.84 10.90
C GLN A 90 -10.95 13.48 12.11
N ALA A 91 -11.34 12.48 12.88
CA ALA A 91 -10.55 12.00 14.01
C ALA A 91 -9.32 11.19 13.57
N GLU A 92 -9.47 10.36 12.54
CA GLU A 92 -8.44 9.39 12.12
C GLU A 92 -7.60 9.86 10.92
N PHE A 93 -8.03 10.88 10.19
CA PHE A 93 -7.34 11.37 9.00
C PHE A 93 -5.90 11.86 9.27
N PRO A 94 -5.61 12.58 10.38
CA PRO A 94 -4.23 12.92 10.73
C PRO A 94 -3.36 11.69 10.97
N LEU A 95 -3.93 10.63 11.53
CA LEU A 95 -3.25 9.35 11.73
C LEU A 95 -2.93 8.68 10.38
N VAL A 96 -3.89 8.69 9.45
CA VAL A 96 -3.73 8.17 8.09
C VAL A 96 -2.59 8.88 7.36
N GLN A 97 -2.55 10.21 7.41
CA GLN A 97 -1.49 11.00 6.80
C GLN A 97 -0.12 10.70 7.40
N ARG A 98 -0.03 10.71 8.72
CA ARG A 98 1.22 10.40 9.43
C ARG A 98 1.71 8.99 9.09
N GLN A 99 0.81 8.03 9.03
CA GLN A 99 1.15 6.66 8.71
C GLN A 99 1.63 6.52 7.26
N TRP A 100 1.01 7.26 6.33
CA TRP A 100 1.46 7.31 4.95
C TRP A 100 2.86 7.93 4.80
N GLU A 101 3.18 8.96 5.55
CA GLU A 101 4.54 9.54 5.58
C GLU A 101 5.57 8.48 5.95
N VAL A 102 5.30 7.66 6.97
CA VAL A 102 6.16 6.55 7.36
C VAL A 102 6.27 5.51 6.26
N VAL A 103 5.15 5.08 5.67
CA VAL A 103 5.12 4.07 4.58
C VAL A 103 5.86 4.58 3.35
N SER A 104 5.69 5.84 3.00
CA SER A 104 6.31 6.43 1.80
C SER A 104 7.84 6.39 1.80
N GLN A 105 8.45 6.42 2.96
CA GLN A 105 9.91 6.33 3.13
C GLN A 105 10.47 4.97 2.70
N PHE A 106 9.66 3.90 2.78
CA PHE A 106 10.10 2.57 2.37
C PHE A 106 10.33 2.44 0.87
N ARG A 107 9.74 3.31 0.04
CA ARG A 107 9.93 3.29 -1.41
C ARG A 107 11.41 3.34 -1.80
N SER A 108 12.13 4.31 -1.28
CA SER A 108 13.56 4.48 -1.57
C SER A 108 14.39 3.31 -1.06
N GLN A 109 14.07 2.78 0.11
CA GLN A 109 14.75 1.62 0.68
C GLN A 109 14.53 0.36 -0.17
N ILE A 110 13.29 0.09 -0.62
CA ILE A 110 12.97 -1.04 -1.49
C ILE A 110 13.77 -0.94 -2.79
N ILE A 111 13.73 0.20 -3.46
CA ILE A 111 14.44 0.43 -4.72
C ILE A 111 15.95 0.25 -4.52
N HIS A 112 16.52 0.88 -3.53
CA HIS A 112 17.97 0.83 -3.28
C HIS A 112 18.44 -0.60 -2.97
N LYS A 113 17.79 -1.27 -2.01
CA LYS A 113 18.19 -2.62 -1.57
C LYS A 113 17.92 -3.67 -2.67
N SER A 114 16.83 -3.55 -3.43
CA SER A 114 16.56 -4.47 -4.55
C SER A 114 17.59 -4.30 -5.67
N THR A 115 17.97 -3.06 -5.99
CA THR A 115 18.99 -2.77 -7.00
C THR A 115 20.35 -3.33 -6.60
N LEU A 116 20.74 -3.15 -5.34
CA LEU A 116 21.99 -3.74 -4.81
C LEU A 116 21.96 -5.27 -4.90
N SER A 117 20.86 -5.91 -4.51
CA SER A 117 20.72 -7.36 -4.57
C SER A 117 20.80 -7.89 -6.01
N LEU A 118 20.17 -7.20 -6.98
CA LEU A 118 20.27 -7.56 -8.39
C LEU A 118 21.69 -7.40 -8.92
N ARG A 119 22.39 -6.36 -8.50
CA ARG A 119 23.78 -6.11 -8.89
C ARG A 119 24.71 -7.20 -8.34
N GLU A 120 24.55 -7.59 -7.07
CA GLU A 120 25.30 -8.69 -6.47
C GLU A 120 25.03 -10.02 -7.18
N ALA A 121 23.78 -10.31 -7.52
CA ALA A 121 23.40 -11.50 -8.28
C ALA A 121 24.01 -11.50 -9.69
N SER A 122 24.05 -10.37 -10.38
CA SER A 122 24.65 -10.21 -11.69
C SER A 122 26.15 -10.48 -11.65
N ILE A 123 26.86 -9.89 -10.69
CA ILE A 123 28.33 -10.11 -10.52
C ILE A 123 28.60 -11.58 -10.21
N SER A 124 27.81 -12.20 -9.34
CA SER A 124 27.95 -13.63 -9.00
C SER A 124 27.73 -14.53 -10.23
N THR A 125 26.83 -14.17 -11.13
CA THR A 125 26.56 -14.90 -12.37
C THR A 125 27.70 -14.74 -13.37
N GLU A 126 28.26 -13.54 -13.52
CA GLU A 126 29.42 -13.31 -14.38
C GLU A 126 30.65 -14.08 -13.90
N VAL A 127 30.93 -14.05 -12.60
CA VAL A 127 32.04 -14.80 -12.01
C VAL A 127 31.87 -16.31 -12.23
N ARG A 128 30.66 -16.82 -12.11
CA ARG A 128 30.37 -18.24 -12.40
C ARG A 128 30.58 -18.57 -13.87
N LEU A 129 30.11 -17.73 -14.80
CA LEU A 129 30.29 -17.92 -16.23
C LEU A 129 31.77 -17.88 -16.61
N THR A 130 32.56 -16.97 -16.05
CA THR A 130 34.00 -16.92 -16.30
C THR A 130 34.77 -18.10 -15.75
N LEU A 131 34.32 -18.69 -14.63
CA LEU A 131 34.93 -19.90 -14.04
C LEU A 131 34.57 -21.18 -14.81
N PHE A 132 33.40 -21.22 -15.48
CA PHE A 132 32.92 -22.40 -16.21
C PHE A 132 33.16 -22.34 -17.71
N LEU A 133 33.57 -21.18 -18.27
CA LEU A 133 34.01 -21.10 -19.68
C LEU A 133 35.36 -21.76 -19.82
N PRO A 134 35.52 -22.76 -20.72
CA PRO A 134 36.82 -23.30 -21.03
C PRO A 134 37.72 -22.18 -21.58
N SER A 135 38.95 -22.14 -21.07
CA SER A 135 39.98 -21.20 -21.54
C SER A 135 40.04 -21.20 -23.06
N PRO A 136 39.95 -20.04 -23.75
CA PRO A 136 40.01 -19.97 -25.21
C PRO A 136 41.44 -20.24 -25.80
N PHE A 137 42.40 -20.53 -24.93
CA PHE A 137 43.76 -20.86 -25.39
C PHE A 137 43.95 -22.38 -25.32
N PRO A 138 44.08 -23.06 -26.45
CA PRO A 138 44.52 -24.43 -26.43
C PRO A 138 45.96 -24.46 -25.92
N ASP A 139 46.20 -25.21 -24.85
CA ASP A 139 47.54 -25.62 -24.40
C ASP A 139 48.15 -26.56 -25.46
N HIS A 140 48.48 -26.04 -26.62
CA HIS A 140 49.23 -26.78 -27.61
C HIS A 140 50.28 -25.84 -28.23
N LEU A 141 51.37 -25.66 -27.48
CA LEU A 141 52.65 -25.29 -28.04
C LEU A 141 53.74 -25.86 -27.13
N THR A 142 54.01 -27.09 -27.32
CA THR A 142 55.35 -27.66 -27.21
C THR A 142 55.72 -28.25 -28.52
#